data_f68651d0cf77c4da3180776d0d53b8f6
#
_entry.id   f68651d0cf77c4da3180776d0d53b8f6
#
_cell.length_a   1.000
_cell.length_b   1.000
_cell.length_c   1.000
_cell.angle_alpha   90.00
_cell.angle_beta   90.00
_cell.angle_gamma   90.00
#
_symmetry.space_group_name_H-M   'P 1'
#
loop_
_entity.id
_entity.type
_entity.pdbx_description
1 polymer ?
#
loop_
_entity_poly.entity_id
_entity_poly.type
_entity_poly.pdbx_seq_one_letter_code
_entity_poly.pdbx_strand_id
1 'polypeptide(L)'
;MALNFERVTFEEYLDRALNGEPPEGSRARGNRGTRRDRESSFYGVRSWEEATKLVNDGWEEGREYVGKVLSDIQVADNYVNKAKVVHDVVGAFVDMGAFVSGEPECMMRRVKKPVKRKVARILVGLSASCAISAETLRWRGAAALALIDRLEETGIRCEVDMGLCNHVRASYWTIVANVKGASEPLHLDRMAFHLAHPASLRKIMWSFAEASDAKLANQHSFNGNGHYGMPVSEIGQHLPESEQYDLVVPGLQLRTVEEAIKKIEEMFAIVCNRTTLFESGPNRETDDDFDF
;
A
#
# COMPACT_ATOMS: atom_id res chain seq x y z
N MET A 1 10.67 -18.17 19.27
CA MET A 1 10.40 -18.16 17.82
C MET A 1 11.43 -17.28 17.14
N ALA A 2 12.02 -17.72 16.04
CA ALA A 2 12.96 -16.89 15.28
C ALA A 2 12.17 -16.04 14.27
N LEU A 3 12.39 -14.72 14.29
CA LEU A 3 11.90 -13.78 13.30
C LEU A 3 13.08 -13.40 12.40
N ASN A 4 12.97 -13.72 11.11
CA ASN A 4 13.91 -13.25 10.08
C ASN A 4 13.17 -12.17 9.30
N PHE A 5 13.72 -10.96 9.31
CA PHE A 5 13.12 -9.80 8.66
C PHE A 5 14.09 -9.21 7.65
N GLU A 6 13.58 -8.90 6.48
CA GLU A 6 14.31 -8.24 5.41
C GLU A 6 13.47 -7.10 4.84
N ARG A 7 14.03 -5.90 4.80
CA ARG A 7 13.44 -4.73 4.13
C ARG A 7 14.33 -4.34 2.96
N VAL A 8 13.71 -4.16 1.80
CA VAL A 8 14.40 -3.78 0.57
C VAL A 8 13.72 -2.59 -0.09
N THR A 9 14.50 -1.85 -0.89
CA THR A 9 13.95 -0.84 -1.79
C THR A 9 13.20 -1.52 -2.95
N PHE A 10 12.40 -0.74 -3.68
CA PHE A 10 11.71 -1.28 -4.86
C PHE A 10 12.68 -1.72 -5.94
N GLU A 11 13.76 -0.98 -6.13
CA GLU A 11 14.79 -1.30 -7.11
C GLU A 11 15.52 -2.60 -6.77
N GLU A 12 15.94 -2.77 -5.51
CA GLU A 12 16.57 -4.02 -5.04
C GLU A 12 15.62 -5.22 -5.16
N TYR A 13 14.33 -5.00 -4.84
CA TYR A 13 13.30 -6.03 -5.02
C TYR A 13 13.20 -6.47 -6.47
N LEU A 14 13.08 -5.52 -7.40
CA LEU A 14 12.95 -5.84 -8.82
C LEU A 14 14.21 -6.46 -9.39
N ASP A 15 15.38 -5.92 -9.08
CA ASP A 15 16.65 -6.46 -9.57
C ASP A 15 16.81 -7.91 -9.11
N ARG A 16 16.63 -8.18 -7.83
CA ARG A 16 16.74 -9.54 -7.30
C ARG A 16 15.65 -10.47 -7.86
N ALA A 17 14.41 -10.00 -7.99
CA ALA A 17 13.32 -10.79 -8.55
C ALA A 17 13.53 -11.14 -10.03
N LEU A 18 14.04 -10.22 -10.82
CA LEU A 18 14.17 -10.38 -12.28
C LEU A 18 15.53 -10.97 -12.70
N ASN A 19 16.60 -10.61 -12.03
CA ASN A 19 17.98 -10.93 -12.42
C ASN A 19 18.68 -11.86 -11.43
N GLY A 20 18.26 -11.89 -10.13
CA GLY A 20 18.91 -12.69 -9.10
C GLY A 20 18.78 -14.18 -9.37
N GLU A 21 19.87 -14.93 -9.21
CA GLU A 21 19.88 -16.39 -9.27
C GLU A 21 19.78 -16.99 -7.86
N PRO A 22 19.13 -18.16 -7.70
CA PRO A 22 19.16 -18.85 -6.43
C PRO A 22 20.60 -19.08 -5.97
N PRO A 23 20.96 -18.71 -4.72
CA PRO A 23 22.34 -18.82 -4.26
C PRO A 23 22.80 -20.28 -4.21
N GLU A 24 24.12 -20.48 -4.25
CA GLU A 24 24.72 -21.80 -4.15
C GLU A 24 24.23 -22.54 -2.90
N GLY A 25 23.92 -23.82 -3.04
CA GLY A 25 23.32 -24.62 -1.98
C GLY A 25 21.81 -24.44 -1.78
N SER A 26 21.17 -23.55 -2.52
CA SER A 26 19.71 -23.45 -2.56
C SER A 26 19.08 -24.66 -3.24
N ARG A 27 17.96 -25.14 -2.69
CA ARG A 27 17.11 -26.16 -3.30
C ARG A 27 16.03 -25.55 -4.19
N ALA A 28 15.99 -24.25 -4.31
CA ALA A 28 15.09 -23.53 -5.19
C ALA A 28 15.38 -23.93 -6.65
N ARG A 29 14.32 -24.21 -7.40
CA ARG A 29 14.43 -24.62 -8.80
C ARG A 29 14.23 -23.47 -9.78
N GLY A 30 14.11 -22.26 -9.26
CA GLY A 30 13.76 -21.06 -10.03
C GLY A 30 12.30 -21.07 -10.46
N ASN A 31 11.58 -20.02 -10.14
CA ASN A 31 10.18 -19.84 -10.52
C ASN A 31 10.03 -19.25 -11.93
N ARG A 32 11.14 -19.00 -12.61
CA ARG A 32 11.23 -18.45 -13.96
C ARG A 32 11.06 -19.50 -15.07
N GLY A 33 11.18 -20.78 -14.74
CA GLY A 33 11.20 -21.83 -15.74
C GLY A 33 9.84 -22.15 -16.34
N THR A 34 9.87 -22.60 -17.60
CA THR A 34 8.74 -22.93 -18.48
C THR A 34 7.82 -24.06 -17.99
N ARG A 35 8.27 -24.87 -17.02
CA ARG A 35 7.50 -26.05 -16.58
C ARG A 35 6.21 -25.71 -15.84
N ARG A 36 6.12 -24.48 -15.27
CA ARG A 36 4.95 -23.96 -14.54
C ARG A 36 4.11 -22.97 -15.36
N ASP A 37 4.50 -22.68 -16.59
CA ASP A 37 3.78 -21.71 -17.43
C ASP A 37 2.42 -22.20 -17.92
N ARG A 38 2.10 -23.47 -17.69
CA ARG A 38 0.83 -24.06 -18.12
C ARG A 38 -0.38 -23.75 -17.22
N GLU A 39 -0.15 -23.18 -16.04
CA GLU A 39 -1.22 -22.90 -15.06
C GLU A 39 -1.58 -21.41 -15.06
N SER A 40 -2.00 -20.89 -16.22
CA SER A 40 -2.36 -19.46 -16.36
C SER A 40 -3.47 -19.00 -15.40
N SER A 41 -4.40 -19.90 -15.04
CA SER A 41 -5.45 -19.61 -14.06
C SER A 41 -4.91 -19.35 -12.64
N PHE A 42 -3.80 -19.99 -12.27
CA PHE A 42 -3.16 -19.83 -10.99
C PHE A 42 -2.27 -18.56 -10.95
N TYR A 43 -1.45 -18.38 -11.99
CA TYR A 43 -0.50 -17.26 -12.04
C TYR A 43 -1.13 -15.97 -12.59
N GLY A 44 -2.22 -16.06 -13.32
CA GLY A 44 -2.82 -14.92 -14.03
C GLY A 44 -2.07 -14.51 -15.30
N VAL A 45 -1.00 -15.19 -15.64
CA VAL A 45 -0.15 -14.98 -16.83
C VAL A 45 0.27 -16.33 -17.41
N ARG A 46 0.62 -16.35 -18.69
CA ARG A 46 0.98 -17.58 -19.43
C ARG A 46 2.49 -17.87 -19.38
N SER A 47 3.31 -16.83 -19.19
CA SER A 47 4.77 -16.98 -19.21
C SER A 47 5.47 -16.03 -18.24
N TRP A 48 6.78 -16.23 -18.10
CA TRP A 48 7.64 -15.31 -17.33
C TRP A 48 7.76 -13.96 -18.03
N GLU A 49 7.89 -13.97 -19.35
CA GLU A 49 7.98 -12.76 -20.17
C GLU A 49 6.73 -11.89 -20.03
N GLU A 50 5.54 -12.50 -19.99
CA GLU A 50 4.28 -11.78 -19.76
C GLU A 50 4.28 -11.15 -18.35
N ALA A 51 4.70 -11.87 -17.32
CA ALA A 51 4.83 -11.33 -15.97
C ALA A 51 5.83 -10.16 -15.91
N THR A 52 6.99 -10.30 -16.56
CA THR A 52 8.02 -9.24 -16.61
C THR A 52 7.53 -8.02 -17.37
N LYS A 53 6.76 -8.20 -18.43
CA LYS A 53 6.14 -7.10 -19.16
C LYS A 53 5.20 -6.31 -18.26
N LEU A 54 4.36 -6.97 -17.47
CA LEU A 54 3.44 -6.32 -16.53
C LEU A 54 4.18 -5.60 -15.38
N VAL A 55 5.37 -6.06 -14.98
CA VAL A 55 6.22 -5.33 -14.03
C VAL A 55 6.60 -3.95 -14.57
N ASN A 56 6.96 -3.87 -15.85
CA ASN A 56 7.44 -2.66 -16.50
C ASN A 56 6.30 -1.73 -16.93
N ASP A 57 5.28 -2.28 -17.58
CA ASP A 57 4.20 -1.53 -18.21
C ASP A 57 3.04 -1.25 -17.24
N GLY A 58 2.93 -2.03 -16.17
CA GLY A 58 1.77 -2.04 -15.29
C GLY A 58 0.66 -2.98 -15.79
N TRP A 59 -0.44 -3.04 -15.05
CA TRP A 59 -1.59 -3.86 -15.34
C TRP A 59 -2.83 -2.97 -15.55
N GLU A 60 -3.12 -2.63 -16.79
CA GLU A 60 -4.19 -1.70 -17.16
C GLU A 60 -5.58 -2.22 -16.77
N GLU A 61 -5.87 -3.52 -16.98
CA GLU A 61 -7.15 -4.11 -16.58
C GLU A 61 -7.37 -4.07 -15.06
N GLY A 62 -6.31 -3.91 -14.28
CA GLY A 62 -6.38 -3.72 -12.84
C GLY A 62 -7.16 -2.48 -12.43
N ARG A 63 -7.19 -1.44 -13.27
CA ARG A 63 -8.00 -0.23 -13.07
C ARG A 63 -9.49 -0.53 -13.02
N GLU A 64 -9.97 -1.51 -13.77
CA GLU A 64 -11.38 -1.89 -13.76
C GLU A 64 -11.79 -2.46 -12.40
N TYR A 65 -10.93 -3.27 -11.77
CA TYR A 65 -11.17 -3.78 -10.43
C TYR A 65 -11.21 -2.66 -9.40
N VAL A 66 -10.24 -1.75 -9.46
CA VAL A 66 -10.18 -0.57 -8.57
C VAL A 66 -11.38 0.35 -8.81
N GLY A 67 -11.72 0.62 -10.07
CA GLY A 67 -12.86 1.46 -10.45
C GLY A 67 -14.19 0.92 -9.94
N LYS A 68 -14.42 -0.40 -10.00
CA LYS A 68 -15.62 -1.04 -9.44
C LYS A 68 -15.71 -0.87 -7.93
N VAL A 69 -14.58 -0.95 -7.23
CA VAL A 69 -14.54 -0.72 -5.78
C VAL A 69 -14.80 0.75 -5.47
N LEU A 70 -14.16 1.69 -6.18
CA LEU A 70 -14.29 3.13 -5.96
C LEU A 70 -15.67 3.68 -6.27
N SER A 71 -16.36 3.13 -7.30
CA SER A 71 -17.69 3.62 -7.70
C SER A 71 -18.74 3.48 -6.62
N ASP A 72 -18.59 2.49 -5.75
CA ASP A 72 -19.57 2.14 -4.74
C ASP A 72 -19.18 2.61 -3.32
N ILE A 73 -17.96 3.14 -3.14
CA ILE A 73 -17.53 3.70 -1.86
C ILE A 73 -18.16 5.08 -1.64
N GLN A 74 -19.07 5.16 -0.69
CA GLN A 74 -19.59 6.42 -0.17
C GLN A 74 -18.69 6.91 0.99
N VAL A 75 -17.53 7.46 0.66
CA VAL A 75 -16.75 8.17 1.68
C VAL A 75 -17.45 9.51 1.95
N ALA A 76 -17.91 9.70 3.16
CA ALA A 76 -18.54 10.96 3.56
C ALA A 76 -17.61 12.14 3.25
N ASP A 77 -18.10 13.13 2.52
CA ASP A 77 -17.40 14.38 2.13
C ASP A 77 -16.87 15.20 3.33
N ASN A 78 -17.04 14.70 4.54
CA ASN A 78 -16.67 15.35 5.80
C ASN A 78 -15.17 15.51 6.01
N TYR A 79 -14.33 14.80 5.23
CA TYR A 79 -12.87 14.86 5.33
C TYR A 79 -12.22 15.83 4.33
N VAL A 80 -13.02 16.50 3.49
CA VAL A 80 -12.50 17.51 2.56
C VAL A 80 -12.00 18.71 3.35
N ASN A 81 -10.76 19.12 3.14
CA ASN A 81 -10.16 20.31 3.72
C ASN A 81 -11.05 21.54 3.47
N LYS A 82 -11.83 21.96 4.46
CA LYS A 82 -12.61 23.19 4.40
C LYS A 82 -11.64 24.35 4.31
N ALA A 83 -11.55 24.99 3.15
CA ALA A 83 -10.81 26.23 3.02
C ALA A 83 -11.43 27.26 4.00
N LYS A 84 -10.61 27.82 4.89
CA LYS A 84 -11.05 28.87 5.79
C LYS A 84 -11.19 30.15 4.96
N VAL A 85 -12.38 30.78 4.99
CA VAL A 85 -12.55 32.12 4.47
C VAL A 85 -12.06 33.10 5.54
N VAL A 86 -11.17 33.99 5.17
CA VAL A 86 -10.66 35.05 6.03
C VAL A 86 -10.91 36.41 5.37
N HIS A 87 -11.15 37.42 6.18
CA HIS A 87 -11.20 38.81 5.73
C HIS A 87 -9.77 39.33 5.57
N ASP A 88 -9.55 40.13 4.55
CA ASP A 88 -8.26 40.72 4.21
C ASP A 88 -8.52 42.00 3.37
N VAL A 89 -7.49 42.79 3.17
CA VAL A 89 -7.55 43.96 2.27
C VAL A 89 -7.60 43.56 0.79
N VAL A 90 -7.26 42.28 0.47
CA VAL A 90 -7.28 41.72 -0.88
C VAL A 90 -8.00 40.38 -0.85
N GLY A 91 -8.97 40.17 -1.74
CA GLY A 91 -9.75 38.93 -1.80
C GLY A 91 -10.48 38.75 -3.13
N ALA A 92 -11.12 37.59 -3.29
CA ALA A 92 -11.91 37.27 -4.48
C ALA A 92 -13.35 37.81 -4.40
N PHE A 93 -13.87 38.04 -3.19
CA PHE A 93 -15.25 38.46 -2.93
C PHE A 93 -15.23 39.58 -1.89
N VAL A 94 -16.19 40.52 -2.02
CA VAL A 94 -16.42 41.60 -1.05
C VAL A 94 -17.45 41.16 -0.01
N ASP A 95 -17.12 41.29 1.26
CA ASP A 95 -18.14 41.30 2.30
C ASP A 95 -18.85 42.66 2.30
N MET A 96 -20.04 42.70 1.77
CA MET A 96 -20.79 43.96 1.64
C MET A 96 -21.13 44.59 2.98
N GLY A 97 -21.30 43.79 4.04
CA GLY A 97 -21.56 44.30 5.39
C GLY A 97 -20.35 45.06 5.94
N ALA A 98 -19.18 44.44 5.87
CA ALA A 98 -17.90 45.02 6.28
C ALA A 98 -17.54 46.26 5.41
N PHE A 99 -17.78 46.18 4.09
CA PHE A 99 -17.54 47.30 3.17
C PHE A 99 -18.39 48.55 3.53
N VAL A 100 -19.70 48.35 3.72
CA VAL A 100 -20.60 49.46 4.10
C VAL A 100 -20.30 50.03 5.48
N SER A 101 -19.76 49.19 6.39
CA SER A 101 -19.31 49.61 7.72
C SER A 101 -17.96 50.31 7.70
N GLY A 102 -17.31 50.41 6.55
CA GLY A 102 -16.01 51.07 6.38
C GLY A 102 -14.83 50.28 6.93
N GLU A 103 -14.97 48.95 7.09
CA GLU A 103 -13.90 48.08 7.53
C GLU A 103 -12.83 47.94 6.43
N PRO A 104 -11.53 48.16 6.72
CA PRO A 104 -10.45 48.04 5.72
C PRO A 104 -10.30 46.62 5.15
N GLU A 105 -10.54 45.60 5.99
CA GLU A 105 -10.46 44.18 5.63
C GLU A 105 -11.81 43.62 5.19
N CYS A 106 -12.44 44.28 4.22
CA CYS A 106 -13.75 43.88 3.71
C CYS A 106 -13.71 42.85 2.57
N MET A 107 -12.53 42.45 2.14
CA MET A 107 -12.38 41.41 1.10
C MET A 107 -12.27 40.05 1.70
N MET A 108 -12.95 39.08 1.12
CA MET A 108 -12.90 37.68 1.52
C MET A 108 -12.00 36.88 0.58
N ARG A 109 -11.04 36.14 1.13
CA ARG A 109 -10.22 35.19 0.41
C ARG A 109 -10.23 33.83 1.07
N ARG A 110 -10.16 32.80 0.24
CA ARG A 110 -9.95 31.43 0.71
C ARG A 110 -8.48 31.21 1.02
N VAL A 111 -8.16 31.04 2.28
CA VAL A 111 -6.81 30.68 2.71
C VAL A 111 -6.75 29.15 2.84
N LYS A 112 -5.95 28.53 2.01
CA LYS A 112 -5.51 27.17 2.27
C LYS A 112 -4.53 27.25 3.43
N LYS A 113 -4.91 26.83 4.64
CA LYS A 113 -3.91 26.62 5.69
C LYS A 113 -2.81 25.74 5.11
N PRO A 114 -1.52 26.03 5.33
CA PRO A 114 -0.48 25.07 5.05
C PRO A 114 -0.68 23.88 5.98
N VAL A 115 -1.45 22.92 5.53
CA VAL A 115 -1.60 21.64 6.25
C VAL A 115 -0.25 20.97 6.07
N LYS A 116 0.45 20.67 7.18
CA LYS A 116 1.54 19.71 7.15
C LYS A 116 0.96 18.48 6.46
N ARG A 117 1.48 18.15 5.27
CA ARG A 117 0.98 17.00 4.52
C ARG A 117 1.13 15.79 5.42
N LYS A 118 0.02 15.20 5.80
CA LYS A 118 0.01 13.98 6.59
C LYS A 118 0.52 12.87 5.70
N VAL A 119 1.42 12.08 6.23
CA VAL A 119 1.92 10.86 5.57
C VAL A 119 1.36 9.68 6.34
N ALA A 120 0.72 8.75 5.65
CA ALA A 120 0.32 7.46 6.18
C ALA A 120 1.24 6.38 5.64
N ARG A 121 1.83 5.60 6.53
CA ARG A 121 2.66 4.46 6.18
C ARG A 121 1.81 3.19 6.19
N ILE A 122 1.65 2.56 5.03
CA ILE A 122 0.73 1.44 4.81
C ILE A 122 1.52 0.20 4.39
N LEU A 123 1.31 -0.91 5.08
CA LEU A 123 1.81 -2.22 4.68
C LEU A 123 0.69 -3.08 4.12
N VAL A 124 0.84 -3.58 2.90
CA VAL A 124 -0.10 -4.50 2.27
C VAL A 124 0.47 -5.92 2.30
N GLY A 125 -0.15 -6.80 3.07
CA GLY A 125 0.24 -8.22 3.16
C GLY A 125 -0.16 -8.98 1.91
N LEU A 126 0.83 -9.52 1.18
CA LEU A 126 0.60 -10.31 -0.04
C LEU A 126 0.44 -11.82 0.22
N SER A 127 0.84 -12.31 1.39
CA SER A 127 0.81 -13.75 1.70
C SER A 127 -0.55 -14.37 1.41
N ALA A 128 -0.55 -15.47 0.68
CA ALA A 128 -1.76 -16.21 0.37
C ALA A 128 -1.45 -17.70 0.17
N SER A 129 -2.38 -18.55 0.60
CA SER A 129 -2.32 -19.97 0.32
C SER A 129 -2.48 -20.25 -1.19
N CYS A 130 -1.89 -21.35 -1.67
CA CYS A 130 -2.10 -21.81 -3.05
C CYS A 130 -3.58 -22.15 -3.36
N ALA A 131 -4.39 -22.40 -2.32
CA ALA A 131 -5.82 -22.65 -2.46
C ALA A 131 -6.65 -21.37 -2.70
N ILE A 132 -6.07 -20.18 -2.49
CA ILE A 132 -6.75 -18.90 -2.75
C ILE A 132 -6.81 -18.67 -4.26
N SER A 133 -7.99 -18.31 -4.77
CA SER A 133 -8.16 -18.04 -6.20
C SER A 133 -7.42 -16.80 -6.66
N ALA A 134 -7.09 -16.74 -7.95
CA ALA A 134 -6.52 -15.52 -8.56
C ALA A 134 -7.49 -14.33 -8.42
N GLU A 135 -8.78 -14.58 -8.53
CA GLU A 135 -9.82 -13.56 -8.40
C GLU A 135 -9.86 -12.94 -7.00
N THR A 136 -9.77 -13.77 -5.95
CA THR A 136 -9.67 -13.28 -4.57
C THR A 136 -8.43 -12.38 -4.36
N LEU A 137 -7.29 -12.71 -5.00
CA LEU A 137 -6.09 -11.86 -4.94
C LEU A 137 -6.31 -10.51 -5.62
N ARG A 138 -7.01 -10.51 -6.77
CA ARG A 138 -7.35 -9.27 -7.49
C ARG A 138 -8.24 -8.36 -6.66
N TRP A 139 -9.31 -8.87 -6.08
CA TRP A 139 -10.20 -8.07 -5.22
C TRP A 139 -9.51 -7.54 -3.97
N ARG A 140 -8.68 -8.36 -3.32
CA ARG A 140 -7.89 -7.91 -2.17
C ARG A 140 -6.97 -6.75 -2.51
N GLY A 141 -6.21 -6.88 -3.58
CA GLY A 141 -5.29 -5.84 -4.01
C GLY A 141 -6.00 -4.59 -4.52
N ALA A 142 -7.12 -4.76 -5.25
CA ALA A 142 -7.96 -3.65 -5.68
C ALA A 142 -8.53 -2.86 -4.48
N ALA A 143 -8.96 -3.57 -3.43
CA ALA A 143 -9.41 -2.95 -2.20
C ALA A 143 -8.29 -2.11 -1.54
N ALA A 144 -7.09 -2.66 -1.42
CA ALA A 144 -5.95 -1.94 -0.86
C ALA A 144 -5.59 -0.69 -1.69
N LEU A 145 -5.61 -0.82 -3.02
CA LEU A 145 -5.29 0.28 -3.92
C LEU A 145 -6.37 1.37 -3.92
N ALA A 146 -7.65 0.99 -3.88
CA ALA A 146 -8.76 1.94 -3.75
C ALA A 146 -8.69 2.73 -2.43
N LEU A 147 -8.28 2.08 -1.33
CA LEU A 147 -8.04 2.76 -0.06
C LEU A 147 -6.91 3.80 -0.18
N ILE A 148 -5.79 3.43 -0.79
CA ILE A 148 -4.64 4.31 -0.99
C ILE A 148 -5.03 5.52 -1.85
N ASP A 149 -5.73 5.29 -2.96
CA ASP A 149 -6.21 6.33 -3.86
C ASP A 149 -7.13 7.32 -3.13
N ARG A 150 -8.07 6.79 -2.35
CA ARG A 150 -9.00 7.61 -1.57
C ARG A 150 -8.29 8.43 -0.48
N LEU A 151 -7.28 7.87 0.18
CA LEU A 151 -6.48 8.62 1.17
C LEU A 151 -5.71 9.76 0.49
N GLU A 152 -5.12 9.53 -0.68
CA GLU A 152 -4.40 10.57 -1.42
C GLU A 152 -5.34 11.67 -1.94
N GLU A 153 -6.55 11.35 -2.37
CA GLU A 153 -7.59 12.34 -2.72
C GLU A 153 -7.95 13.24 -1.52
N THR A 154 -7.94 12.73 -0.30
CA THR A 154 -8.17 13.53 0.91
C THR A 154 -6.95 14.35 1.33
N GLY A 155 -5.82 14.24 0.64
CA GLY A 155 -4.58 14.98 0.90
C GLY A 155 -3.62 14.28 1.86
N ILE A 156 -3.91 13.03 2.25
CA ILE A 156 -2.98 12.17 3.01
C ILE A 156 -2.06 11.49 2.01
N ARG A 157 -0.75 11.77 2.09
CA ARG A 157 0.22 11.10 1.22
C ARG A 157 0.52 9.72 1.77
N CYS A 158 0.54 8.72 0.91
CA CYS A 158 0.77 7.34 1.32
C CYS A 158 2.18 6.88 0.96
N GLU A 159 2.91 6.38 1.95
CA GLU A 159 4.06 5.51 1.75
C GLU A 159 3.55 4.07 1.80
N VAL A 160 3.79 3.31 0.72
CA VAL A 160 3.20 1.98 0.58
C VAL A 160 4.30 0.94 0.47
N ASP A 161 4.25 0.01 1.39
CA ASP A 161 5.06 -1.19 1.40
C ASP A 161 4.21 -2.42 1.08
N MET A 162 4.75 -3.37 0.34
CA MET A 162 4.18 -4.71 0.20
C MET A 162 4.99 -5.71 1.00
N GLY A 163 4.32 -6.71 1.58
CA GLY A 163 4.98 -7.66 2.44
C GLY A 163 4.58 -9.10 2.21
N LEU A 164 5.57 -10.00 2.32
CA LEU A 164 5.39 -11.44 2.35
C LEU A 164 5.82 -11.97 3.71
N CYS A 165 4.98 -12.74 4.38
CA CYS A 165 5.35 -13.45 5.60
C CYS A 165 5.03 -14.93 5.46
N ASN A 166 6.01 -15.77 5.67
CA ASN A 166 5.87 -17.21 5.63
C ASN A 166 6.34 -17.82 6.96
N HIS A 167 5.68 -18.89 7.35
CA HIS A 167 5.98 -19.64 8.58
C HIS A 167 6.34 -21.08 8.26
N VAL A 168 7.45 -21.53 8.83
CA VAL A 168 7.82 -22.94 8.81
C VAL A 168 8.35 -23.35 10.20
N ARG A 169 7.69 -24.31 10.83
CA ARG A 169 8.00 -24.77 12.19
C ARG A 169 7.97 -23.61 13.21
N ALA A 170 9.10 -23.26 13.82
CA ALA A 170 9.22 -22.17 14.80
C ALA A 170 9.90 -20.92 14.21
N SER A 171 9.96 -20.80 12.89
CA SER A 171 10.62 -19.70 12.20
C SER A 171 9.66 -18.95 11.28
N TYR A 172 9.67 -17.64 11.39
CA TYR A 172 8.99 -16.71 10.47
C TYR A 172 10.02 -16.05 9.57
N TRP A 173 9.66 -15.85 8.34
CA TRP A 173 10.43 -15.05 7.40
C TRP A 173 9.53 -14.00 6.79
N THR A 174 9.81 -12.74 7.12
CA THR A 174 9.07 -11.58 6.66
C THR A 174 9.96 -10.74 5.75
N ILE A 175 9.46 -10.49 4.55
CA ILE A 175 10.09 -9.64 3.55
C ILE A 175 9.17 -8.46 3.31
N VAL A 176 9.73 -7.26 3.31
CA VAL A 176 9.00 -6.02 3.02
C VAL A 176 9.74 -5.25 1.92
N ALA A 177 9.00 -4.88 0.87
CA ALA A 177 9.51 -4.04 -0.22
C ALA A 177 8.70 -2.76 -0.33
N ASN A 178 9.37 -1.60 -0.39
CA ASN A 178 8.71 -0.33 -0.63
C ASN A 178 8.31 -0.24 -2.11
N VAL A 179 7.03 0.00 -2.40
CA VAL A 179 6.50 0.09 -3.77
C VAL A 179 6.09 1.49 -4.16
N LYS A 180 5.93 2.38 -3.17
CA LYS A 180 5.62 3.79 -3.38
C LYS A 180 6.11 4.64 -2.23
N GLY A 181 6.95 5.62 -2.50
CA GLY A 181 7.34 6.64 -1.55
C GLY A 181 6.25 7.70 -1.33
N ALA A 182 6.25 8.35 -0.16
CA ALA A 182 5.26 9.37 0.18
C ALA A 182 5.26 10.57 -0.77
N SER A 183 6.40 10.93 -1.35
CA SER A 183 6.53 12.03 -2.32
C SER A 183 6.20 11.65 -3.75
N GLU A 184 6.13 10.36 -4.06
CA GLU A 184 5.86 9.86 -5.40
C GLU A 184 4.38 9.96 -5.75
N PRO A 185 4.03 10.22 -7.02
CA PRO A 185 2.65 10.13 -7.48
C PRO A 185 2.15 8.67 -7.45
N LEU A 186 0.84 8.51 -7.31
CA LEU A 186 0.22 7.20 -7.41
C LEU A 186 0.06 6.78 -8.88
N HIS A 187 0.81 5.76 -9.29
CA HIS A 187 0.70 5.14 -10.61
C HIS A 187 -0.18 3.89 -10.51
N LEU A 188 -1.48 4.06 -10.82
CA LEU A 188 -2.49 3.02 -10.59
C LEU A 188 -2.15 1.69 -11.27
N ASP A 189 -1.71 1.68 -12.53
CA ASP A 189 -1.42 0.43 -13.28
C ASP A 189 -0.26 -0.34 -12.66
N ARG A 190 0.81 0.38 -12.31
CA ARG A 190 1.97 -0.21 -11.66
C ARG A 190 1.60 -0.78 -10.29
N MET A 191 0.88 0.00 -9.49
CA MET A 191 0.44 -0.42 -8.16
C MET A 191 -0.58 -1.56 -8.24
N ALA A 192 -1.48 -1.56 -9.23
CA ALA A 192 -2.43 -2.64 -9.47
C ALA A 192 -1.70 -3.96 -9.78
N PHE A 193 -0.62 -3.94 -10.57
CA PHE A 193 0.18 -5.13 -10.77
C PHE A 193 0.76 -5.64 -9.45
N HIS A 194 1.47 -4.78 -8.71
CA HIS A 194 2.20 -5.21 -7.51
C HIS A 194 1.30 -5.64 -6.36
N LEU A 195 0.15 -5.00 -6.17
CA LEU A 195 -0.74 -5.28 -5.04
C LEU A 195 -1.86 -6.27 -5.36
N ALA A 196 -2.32 -6.34 -6.63
CA ALA A 196 -3.52 -7.08 -6.98
C ALA A 196 -3.29 -8.24 -7.97
N HIS A 197 -2.27 -8.16 -8.84
CA HIS A 197 -2.10 -9.20 -9.84
C HIS A 197 -1.50 -10.48 -9.24
N PRO A 198 -2.08 -11.68 -9.53
CA PRO A 198 -1.58 -12.94 -8.97
C PRO A 198 -0.12 -13.24 -9.29
N ALA A 199 0.37 -12.83 -10.47
CA ALA A 199 1.77 -13.01 -10.86
C ALA A 199 2.75 -12.20 -9.99
N SER A 200 2.33 -11.07 -9.43
CA SER A 200 3.16 -10.29 -8.51
C SER A 200 3.59 -11.15 -7.32
N LEU A 201 2.65 -11.80 -6.64
CA LEU A 201 2.97 -12.74 -5.57
C LEU A 201 3.62 -14.02 -6.08
N ARG A 202 2.96 -14.68 -7.06
CA ARG A 202 3.21 -16.09 -7.39
C ARG A 202 4.33 -16.32 -8.40
N LYS A 203 4.81 -15.25 -9.05
CA LYS A 203 6.01 -15.29 -9.90
C LYS A 203 7.09 -14.35 -9.39
N ILE A 204 6.82 -13.07 -9.30
CA ILE A 204 7.84 -12.05 -9.02
C ILE A 204 8.33 -12.13 -7.56
N MET A 205 7.43 -12.06 -6.57
CA MET A 205 7.81 -12.14 -5.15
C MET A 205 8.44 -13.50 -4.80
N TRP A 206 7.94 -14.58 -5.39
CA TRP A 206 8.56 -15.90 -5.19
C TRP A 206 9.93 -15.99 -5.84
N SER A 207 10.15 -15.41 -7.02
CA SER A 207 11.47 -15.33 -7.63
C SER A 207 12.45 -14.53 -6.75
N PHE A 208 11.99 -13.40 -6.19
CA PHE A 208 12.75 -12.64 -5.21
C PHE A 208 13.16 -13.52 -4.01
N ALA A 209 12.19 -14.21 -3.41
CA ALA A 209 12.43 -15.06 -2.25
C ALA A 209 13.41 -16.23 -2.58
N GLU A 210 13.33 -16.79 -3.78
CA GLU A 210 14.25 -17.84 -4.23
C GLU A 210 15.69 -17.34 -4.43
N ALA A 211 15.85 -16.09 -4.80
CA ALA A 211 17.15 -15.43 -4.98
C ALA A 211 17.71 -14.82 -3.68
N SER A 212 16.98 -14.93 -2.57
CA SER A 212 17.43 -14.45 -1.26
C SER A 212 18.38 -15.46 -0.58
N ASP A 213 18.67 -15.26 0.70
CA ASP A 213 19.58 -16.12 1.47
C ASP A 213 19.25 -17.62 1.35
N ALA A 214 20.25 -18.46 0.96
CA ALA A 214 20.07 -19.89 0.71
C ALA A 214 19.53 -20.65 1.92
N LYS A 215 19.93 -20.27 3.15
CA LYS A 215 19.51 -20.92 4.37
C LYS A 215 18.03 -20.63 4.64
N LEU A 216 17.61 -19.36 4.49
CA LEU A 216 16.21 -18.95 4.63
C LEU A 216 15.37 -19.54 3.51
N ALA A 217 15.82 -19.47 2.27
CA ALA A 217 15.15 -20.09 1.14
C ALA A 217 14.94 -21.58 1.34
N ASN A 218 15.96 -22.32 1.77
CA ASN A 218 15.87 -23.76 2.04
C ASN A 218 14.99 -24.09 3.24
N GLN A 219 14.99 -23.26 4.25
CA GLN A 219 14.20 -23.47 5.48
C GLN A 219 12.71 -23.18 5.23
N HIS A 220 12.38 -22.13 4.46
CA HIS A 220 11.03 -21.63 4.35
C HIS A 220 10.29 -22.05 3.07
N SER A 221 11.00 -22.46 2.03
CA SER A 221 10.33 -22.54 0.75
C SER A 221 10.41 -23.88 0.06
N PHE A 222 11.44 -24.68 0.27
CA PHE A 222 11.73 -25.49 -0.89
C PHE A 222 12.11 -26.92 -0.56
N ASN A 223 11.36 -27.53 0.32
CA ASN A 223 11.41 -28.98 0.52
C ASN A 223 11.02 -29.72 -0.77
N GLY A 224 11.71 -29.56 -1.88
CA GLY A 224 11.49 -30.34 -3.08
C GLY A 224 10.03 -30.55 -3.58
N ASN A 225 9.07 -30.30 -2.75
CA ASN A 225 7.63 -30.47 -2.97
C ASN A 225 6.92 -29.18 -3.44
N GLY A 226 7.66 -28.10 -3.68
CA GLY A 226 7.13 -26.88 -4.27
C GLY A 226 6.30 -26.01 -3.31
N HIS A 227 6.44 -26.17 -2.00
CA HIS A 227 5.77 -25.34 -1.00
C HIS A 227 6.66 -24.20 -0.55
N TYR A 228 6.07 -22.98 -0.48
CA TYR A 228 6.74 -21.75 -0.02
C TYR A 228 6.49 -21.45 1.46
N GLY A 229 6.37 -22.49 2.29
CA GLY A 229 5.96 -22.35 3.68
C GLY A 229 4.46 -22.14 3.83
N MET A 230 4.01 -21.93 5.05
CA MET A 230 2.64 -21.57 5.35
C MET A 230 2.50 -20.04 5.32
N PRO A 231 1.62 -19.48 4.51
CA PRO A 231 1.42 -18.04 4.46
C PRO A 231 0.81 -17.54 5.77
N VAL A 232 1.30 -16.40 6.24
CA VAL A 232 0.78 -15.70 7.41
C VAL A 232 -0.04 -14.51 6.94
N SER A 233 -1.34 -14.49 7.29
CA SER A 233 -2.22 -13.38 6.92
C SER A 233 -1.95 -12.12 7.75
N GLU A 234 -1.67 -12.29 9.06
CA GLU A 234 -1.44 -11.20 10.01
C GLU A 234 0.05 -10.80 10.05
N ILE A 235 0.55 -10.29 8.93
CA ILE A 235 1.96 -9.90 8.80
C ILE A 235 2.42 -8.89 9.86
N GLY A 236 1.51 -8.01 10.33
CA GLY A 236 1.83 -6.99 11.34
C GLY A 236 2.33 -7.55 12.66
N GLN A 237 1.96 -8.80 13.01
CA GLN A 237 2.42 -9.46 14.23
C GLN A 237 3.86 -10.03 14.11
N HIS A 238 4.42 -10.00 12.92
CA HIS A 238 5.71 -10.58 12.58
C HIS A 238 6.66 -9.55 11.97
N LEU A 239 6.56 -8.30 12.45
CA LEU A 239 7.46 -7.21 12.16
C LEU A 239 8.33 -6.92 13.38
N PRO A 240 9.56 -6.43 13.19
CA PRO A 240 10.37 -5.92 14.29
C PRO A 240 9.74 -4.64 14.87
N GLU A 241 9.98 -4.34 16.14
CA GLU A 241 9.45 -3.15 16.83
C GLU A 241 9.85 -1.81 16.14
N SER A 242 10.94 -1.82 15.39
CA SER A 242 11.39 -0.66 14.61
C SER A 242 10.50 -0.34 13.41
N GLU A 243 9.71 -1.33 12.95
CA GLU A 243 8.81 -1.18 11.80
C GLU A 243 7.41 -0.82 12.27
N GLN A 244 7.09 0.48 12.17
CA GLN A 244 5.77 0.99 12.55
C GLN A 244 4.99 1.42 11.30
N TYR A 245 3.74 1.02 11.26
CA TYR A 245 2.79 1.35 10.20
C TYR A 245 1.52 1.96 10.80
N ASP A 246 0.97 2.96 10.12
CA ASP A 246 -0.33 3.53 10.47
C ASP A 246 -1.45 2.54 10.17
N LEU A 247 -1.26 1.74 9.11
CA LEU A 247 -2.17 0.68 8.71
C LEU A 247 -1.42 -0.52 8.18
N VAL A 248 -1.80 -1.70 8.65
CA VAL A 248 -1.43 -2.99 8.05
C VAL A 248 -2.67 -3.61 7.44
N VAL A 249 -2.66 -3.78 6.13
CA VAL A 249 -3.69 -4.52 5.39
C VAL A 249 -3.31 -6.00 5.41
N PRO A 250 -4.00 -6.85 6.15
CA PRO A 250 -3.66 -8.27 6.27
C PRO A 250 -3.96 -9.03 4.97
N GLY A 251 -3.56 -10.29 4.92
CA GLY A 251 -3.87 -11.19 3.82
C GLY A 251 -5.35 -11.56 3.76
N LEU A 252 -6.21 -10.62 3.40
CA LEU A 252 -7.68 -10.77 3.35
C LEU A 252 -8.14 -11.83 2.36
N GLN A 253 -9.21 -12.52 2.70
CA GLN A 253 -9.92 -13.45 1.81
C GLN A 253 -11.21 -12.80 1.32
N LEU A 254 -11.09 -11.74 0.54
CA LEU A 254 -12.23 -11.05 -0.05
C LEU A 254 -12.73 -11.83 -1.29
N ARG A 255 -14.01 -12.12 -1.34
CA ARG A 255 -14.63 -12.88 -2.42
C ARG A 255 -15.54 -12.04 -3.30
N THR A 256 -16.01 -10.92 -2.77
CA THR A 256 -16.94 -10.01 -3.47
C THR A 256 -16.51 -8.56 -3.36
N VAL A 257 -17.07 -7.73 -4.21
CA VAL A 257 -16.84 -6.27 -4.22
C VAL A 257 -17.35 -5.65 -2.92
N GLU A 258 -18.52 -6.08 -2.44
CA GLU A 258 -19.16 -5.58 -1.22
C GLU A 258 -18.30 -5.82 0.01
N GLU A 259 -17.69 -7.02 0.12
CA GLU A 259 -16.72 -7.32 1.19
C GLU A 259 -15.50 -6.39 1.11
N ALA A 260 -15.02 -6.10 -0.11
CA ALA A 260 -13.91 -5.20 -0.33
C ALA A 260 -14.25 -3.77 0.11
N ILE A 261 -15.41 -3.25 -0.31
CA ILE A 261 -15.90 -1.91 0.04
C ILE A 261 -16.00 -1.74 1.57
N LYS A 262 -16.71 -2.66 2.22
CA LYS A 262 -16.86 -2.63 3.68
C LYS A 262 -15.50 -2.57 4.39
N LYS A 263 -14.55 -3.38 3.91
CA LYS A 263 -13.22 -3.42 4.53
C LYS A 263 -12.43 -2.13 4.32
N ILE A 264 -12.56 -1.49 3.16
CA ILE A 264 -11.95 -0.19 2.88
C ILE A 264 -12.50 0.89 3.81
N GLU A 265 -13.81 0.95 3.98
CA GLU A 265 -14.46 1.93 4.86
C GLU A 265 -13.96 1.79 6.30
N GLU A 266 -13.86 0.55 6.82
CA GLU A 266 -13.30 0.28 8.14
C GLU A 266 -11.84 0.77 8.25
N MET A 267 -11.00 0.45 7.26
CA MET A 267 -9.59 0.82 7.25
C MET A 267 -9.38 2.33 7.07
N PHE A 268 -10.18 2.97 6.22
CA PHE A 268 -10.17 4.41 6.01
C PHE A 268 -10.45 5.16 7.32
N ALA A 269 -11.48 4.73 8.05
CA ALA A 269 -11.84 5.30 9.34
C ALA A 269 -10.68 5.17 10.38
N ILE A 270 -9.96 4.03 10.37
CA ILE A 270 -8.80 3.81 11.25
C ILE A 270 -7.70 4.84 10.97
N VAL A 271 -7.33 5.03 9.70
CA VAL A 271 -6.26 5.95 9.30
C VAL A 271 -6.65 7.39 9.61
N CYS A 272 -7.87 7.80 9.23
CA CYS A 272 -8.36 9.14 9.49
C CYS A 272 -8.43 9.47 11.00
N ASN A 273 -8.90 8.54 11.82
CA ASN A 273 -8.98 8.75 13.27
C ASN A 273 -7.59 8.84 13.92
N ARG A 274 -6.64 8.02 13.49
CA ARG A 274 -5.25 8.12 13.98
C ARG A 274 -4.61 9.44 13.60
N THR A 275 -4.84 9.94 12.39
CA THR A 275 -4.29 11.22 11.94
C THR A 275 -4.93 12.43 12.64
N THR A 276 -6.18 12.34 13.10
CA THR A 276 -6.84 13.42 13.87
C THR A 276 -6.40 13.47 15.33
N LEU A 277 -6.03 12.35 15.95
CA LEU A 277 -5.54 12.32 17.33
C LEU A 277 -4.21 13.06 17.51
N PHE A 278 -3.40 13.21 16.47
CA PHE A 278 -2.18 14.04 16.49
C PHE A 278 -2.46 15.55 16.43
N GLU A 279 -3.67 15.99 16.10
CA GLU A 279 -4.04 17.42 16.11
C GLU A 279 -4.49 17.91 17.49
N SER A 280 -4.80 17.03 18.43
CA SER A 280 -5.25 17.36 19.79
C SER A 280 -4.14 17.37 20.84
N GLY A 281 -2.86 17.42 20.44
CA GLY A 281 -1.77 17.74 21.34
C GLY A 281 -1.97 19.15 21.91
N PRO A 282 -1.64 19.39 23.22
CA PRO A 282 -1.88 20.67 23.85
C PRO A 282 -1.22 21.78 23.02
N ASN A 283 -2.02 22.79 22.62
CA ASN A 283 -1.52 24.05 22.14
C ASN A 283 -0.50 24.54 23.17
N ARG A 284 0.79 24.44 22.84
CA ARG A 284 1.75 25.32 23.46
C ARG A 284 1.51 26.68 22.79
N GLU A 285 0.71 27.48 23.45
CA GLU A 285 0.75 28.93 23.29
C GLU A 285 2.21 29.32 23.58
N THR A 286 2.99 29.52 22.54
CA THR A 286 4.18 30.31 22.65
C THR A 286 3.71 31.75 22.63
N ASP A 287 3.50 32.30 23.83
CA ASP A 287 3.60 33.75 24.06
C ASP A 287 5.03 34.16 23.64
N ASP A 288 5.17 34.55 22.40
CA ASP A 288 6.28 35.39 21.97
C ASP A 288 5.73 36.81 21.86
N ASP A 289 5.78 37.51 23.01
CA ASP A 289 5.84 38.95 23.08
C ASP A 289 7.03 39.41 22.22
N PHE A 290 6.75 39.94 21.06
CA PHE A 290 7.67 40.85 20.37
C PHE A 290 7.09 42.26 20.50
N ASP A 291 7.55 42.98 21.54
CA ASP A 291 7.71 44.41 21.54
C ASP A 291 8.57 44.83 20.36
N PHE A 292 8.00 45.58 19.40
CA PHE A 292 8.56 46.78 18.75
C PHE A 292 7.46 47.47 17.94
#